data_92739e2e4ddcb53edc5338bc92eadfe4
#
_entry.id   92739e2e4ddcb53edc5338bc92eadfe4
#
_cell.length_a   1.000
_cell.length_b   1.000
_cell.length_c   1.000
_cell.angle_alpha   90.00
_cell.angle_beta   90.00
_cell.angle_gamma   90.00
#
_symmetry.space_group_name_H-M   'P 1'
#
loop_
_entity.id
_entity.type
_entity.pdbx_description
1 polymer ?
#
loop_
_entity_poly.entity_id
_entity_poly.type
_entity_poly.pdbx_seq_one_letter_code
_entity_poly.pdbx_strand_id
1 'polypeptide(L)'
;DEDAPAGLGMTCVSGSLAHGIEERDTYVEMARQICAEYGCKKVASVVRNISCVERSIWMGMLFDAESGEHWFSPAHDVHVLEGVAAGDAFNAGLVHALINDFDPQTAVNYAIAASILKLTIKGDSNLVTADEIAAAASAADGGTRVAR
;
A
#
# COMPACT_ATOMS: atom_id res chain seq x y z
N ASP A 1 5.60 1.28 7.57
CA ASP A 1 6.79 0.59 7.13
C ASP A 1 7.58 0.10 8.34
N GLU A 2 8.28 -1.03 8.25
CA GLU A 2 9.02 -1.68 9.34
C GLU A 2 10.11 -0.79 9.93
N ASP A 3 10.69 0.05 9.11
CA ASP A 3 11.75 0.98 9.52
C ASP A 3 11.22 2.21 10.26
N ALA A 4 9.92 2.51 10.17
CA ALA A 4 9.34 3.70 10.77
C ALA A 4 9.50 3.73 12.31
N PRO A 5 9.28 2.64 13.06
CA PRO A 5 9.49 2.65 14.50
C PRO A 5 10.94 2.99 14.88
N ALA A 6 11.91 2.38 14.21
CA ALA A 6 13.33 2.62 14.48
C ALA A 6 13.78 4.00 13.99
N GLY A 7 13.37 4.41 12.79
CA GLY A 7 13.74 5.69 12.18
C GLY A 7 13.12 6.91 12.86
N LEU A 8 11.92 6.76 13.43
CA LEU A 8 11.19 7.85 14.10
C LEU A 8 11.25 7.78 15.62
N GLY A 9 12.00 6.81 16.18
CA GLY A 9 12.11 6.65 17.64
C GLY A 9 10.80 6.24 18.33
N MET A 10 9.90 5.59 17.60
CA MET A 10 8.59 5.19 18.11
C MET A 10 8.67 3.89 18.93
N THR A 11 7.83 3.76 19.93
CA THR A 11 7.78 2.59 20.84
C THR A 11 6.76 1.54 20.41
N CYS A 12 6.31 1.55 19.18
CA CYS A 12 5.41 0.50 18.69
C CYS A 12 6.17 -0.78 18.34
N VAL A 13 5.50 -1.90 18.48
CA VAL A 13 6.03 -3.21 18.10
C VAL A 13 6.30 -3.19 16.59
N SER A 14 7.52 -3.53 16.18
CA SER A 14 7.85 -3.67 14.76
C SER A 14 7.02 -4.79 14.17
N GLY A 15 6.25 -4.49 13.13
CA GLY A 15 5.57 -5.51 12.34
C GLY A 15 6.58 -6.47 11.71
N SER A 16 6.25 -7.75 11.69
CA SER A 16 7.06 -8.76 10.99
C SER A 16 6.82 -8.68 9.50
N LEU A 17 7.88 -8.60 8.69
CA LEU A 17 7.79 -8.76 7.22
C LEU A 17 7.11 -10.06 6.78
N ALA A 18 7.20 -11.10 7.61
CA ALA A 18 6.60 -12.39 7.31
C ALA A 18 5.09 -12.44 7.58
N HIS A 19 4.57 -11.57 8.46
CA HIS A 19 3.20 -11.63 8.98
C HIS A 19 2.53 -10.25 9.08
N GLY A 20 2.95 -9.29 8.28
CA GLY A 20 2.44 -7.91 8.35
C GLY A 20 0.92 -7.81 8.15
N ILE A 21 0.34 -8.68 7.32
CA ILE A 21 -1.11 -8.67 7.04
C ILE A 21 -1.91 -9.16 8.26
N GLU A 22 -1.44 -10.17 8.97
CA GLU A 22 -2.05 -10.65 10.21
C GLU A 22 -1.90 -9.62 11.35
N GLU A 23 -0.82 -8.85 11.32
CA GLU A 23 -0.49 -7.80 12.29
C GLU A 23 -0.92 -6.40 11.83
N ARG A 24 -1.80 -6.29 10.85
CA ARG A 24 -2.21 -5.01 10.21
C ARG A 24 -2.70 -3.95 11.19
N ASP A 25 -3.29 -4.35 12.33
CA ASP A 25 -3.76 -3.41 13.34
C ASP A 25 -2.60 -2.63 14.00
N THR A 26 -1.40 -3.20 14.01
CA THR A 26 -0.17 -2.53 14.47
C THR A 26 0.18 -1.35 13.55
N TYR A 27 -0.06 -1.49 12.24
CA TYR A 27 0.17 -0.40 11.27
C TYR A 27 -0.80 0.77 11.50
N VAL A 28 -2.05 0.49 11.90
CA VAL A 28 -3.02 1.52 12.25
C VAL A 28 -2.59 2.28 13.50
N GLU A 29 -2.13 1.56 14.54
CA GLU A 29 -1.65 2.19 15.76
C GLU A 29 -0.38 3.02 15.51
N MET A 30 0.54 2.52 14.69
CA MET A 30 1.73 3.28 14.25
C MET A 30 1.33 4.54 13.48
N ALA A 31 0.37 4.44 12.56
CA ALA A 31 -0.14 5.59 11.81
C ALA A 31 -0.75 6.66 12.73
N ARG A 32 -1.50 6.23 13.74
CA ARG A 32 -2.07 7.13 14.77
C ARG A 32 -0.97 7.87 15.54
N GLN A 33 0.09 7.16 15.96
CA GLN A 33 1.22 7.75 16.66
C GLN A 33 1.98 8.74 15.76
N ILE A 34 2.23 8.42 14.49
CA ILE A 34 2.86 9.32 13.51
C ILE A 34 2.03 10.60 13.36
N CYS A 35 0.71 10.48 13.20
CA CYS A 35 -0.16 11.64 13.09
C CYS A 35 -0.12 12.51 14.34
N ALA A 36 -0.12 11.91 15.52
CA ALA A 36 -0.07 12.63 16.81
C ALA A 36 1.28 13.34 17.02
N GLU A 37 2.38 12.69 16.67
CA GLU A 37 3.74 13.22 16.89
C GLU A 37 4.11 14.30 15.87
N TYR A 38 3.78 14.07 14.58
CA TYR A 38 4.25 14.92 13.48
C TYR A 38 3.17 15.80 12.87
N GLY A 39 1.93 15.72 13.35
CA GLY A 39 0.82 16.51 12.83
C GLY A 39 0.39 16.15 11.41
N CYS A 40 0.67 14.94 10.96
CA CYS A 40 0.23 14.46 9.65
C CYS A 40 -1.29 14.30 9.61
N LYS A 41 -1.93 14.70 8.51
CA LYS A 41 -3.38 14.52 8.33
C LYS A 41 -3.73 13.09 7.91
N LYS A 42 -2.85 12.46 7.14
CA LYS A 42 -3.03 11.10 6.64
C LYS A 42 -1.70 10.35 6.70
N VAL A 43 -1.77 9.07 6.96
CA VAL A 43 -0.64 8.14 6.86
C VAL A 43 -1.08 6.96 6.01
N ALA A 44 -0.25 6.59 5.05
CA ALA A 44 -0.47 5.41 4.23
C ALA A 44 0.75 4.48 4.28
N SER A 45 0.50 3.20 4.15
CA SER A 45 1.54 2.18 4.16
C SER A 45 1.20 1.02 3.24
N VAL A 46 2.24 0.38 2.71
CA VAL A 46 2.13 -0.94 2.12
C VAL A 46 2.39 -1.97 3.21
N VAL A 47 1.43 -2.87 3.40
CA VAL A 47 1.52 -4.00 4.35
C VAL A 47 1.81 -5.26 3.54
N ARG A 48 2.80 -6.04 3.96
CA ARG A 48 3.29 -7.17 3.16
C ARG A 48 3.49 -8.42 4.01
N ASN A 49 3.23 -9.58 3.37
CA ASN A 49 3.75 -10.87 3.82
C ASN A 49 4.74 -11.37 2.77
N ILE A 50 6.01 -11.47 3.13
CA ILE A 50 7.06 -11.94 2.23
C ILE A 50 7.30 -13.42 2.49
N SER A 51 6.86 -14.27 1.56
CA SER A 51 7.10 -15.71 1.61
C SER A 51 8.45 -16.10 1.00
N CYS A 52 8.82 -15.44 -0.10
CA CYS A 52 10.12 -15.55 -0.76
C CYS A 52 10.35 -14.32 -1.66
N VAL A 53 11.53 -14.23 -2.28
CA VAL A 53 11.90 -13.07 -3.12
C VAL A 53 10.95 -12.87 -4.30
N GLU A 54 10.41 -13.95 -4.86
CA GLU A 54 9.59 -13.93 -6.07
C GLU A 54 8.08 -13.90 -5.80
N ARG A 55 7.66 -14.12 -4.54
CA ARG A 55 6.23 -14.20 -4.19
C ARG A 55 5.96 -13.58 -2.84
N SER A 56 5.04 -12.64 -2.83
CA SER A 56 4.61 -11.95 -1.62
C SER A 56 3.16 -11.53 -1.72
N ILE A 57 2.53 -11.32 -0.57
CA ILE A 57 1.17 -10.79 -0.49
C ILE A 57 1.28 -9.31 -0.12
N TRP A 58 0.60 -8.46 -0.87
CA TRP A 58 0.63 -7.01 -0.73
C TRP A 58 -0.76 -6.46 -0.46
N MET A 59 -0.85 -5.51 0.46
CA MET A 59 -2.07 -4.81 0.84
C MET A 59 -1.73 -3.34 1.12
N GLY A 60 -2.59 -2.42 0.70
CA GLY A 60 -2.47 -1.00 1.05
C GLY A 60 -3.24 -0.68 2.32
N MET A 61 -2.74 0.28 3.10
CA MET A 61 -3.42 0.87 4.25
C MET A 61 -3.42 2.39 4.10
N LEU A 62 -4.55 3.02 4.46
CA LEU A 62 -4.69 4.47 4.59
C LEU A 62 -5.35 4.77 5.94
N PHE A 63 -4.76 5.68 6.70
CA PHE A 63 -5.30 6.21 7.95
C PHE A 63 -5.55 7.71 7.81
N ASP A 64 -6.68 8.19 8.32
CA ASP A 64 -7.07 9.60 8.37
C ASP A 64 -7.13 10.08 9.82
N ALA A 65 -6.31 11.07 10.17
CA ALA A 65 -6.23 11.59 11.52
C ALA A 65 -7.44 12.45 11.91
N GLU A 66 -8.14 13.05 10.94
CA GLU A 66 -9.29 13.92 11.21
C GLU A 66 -10.52 13.11 11.62
N SER A 67 -10.81 12.03 10.90
CA SER A 67 -11.92 11.13 11.21
C SER A 67 -11.54 10.04 12.22
N GLY A 68 -10.25 9.69 12.32
CA GLY A 68 -9.75 8.53 13.07
C GLY A 68 -10.02 7.20 12.34
N GLU A 69 -10.55 7.24 11.12
CA GLU A 69 -10.87 6.06 10.33
C GLU A 69 -9.65 5.53 9.58
N HIS A 70 -9.73 4.28 9.19
CA HIS A 70 -8.70 3.64 8.37
C HIS A 70 -9.32 2.67 7.37
N TRP A 71 -8.63 2.46 6.26
CA TRP A 71 -9.05 1.60 5.17
C TRP A 71 -7.90 0.70 4.76
N PHE A 72 -8.24 -0.55 4.47
CA PHE A 72 -7.33 -1.51 3.87
C PHE A 72 -7.83 -1.90 2.48
N SER A 73 -6.93 -2.05 1.55
CA SER A 73 -7.25 -2.69 0.27
C SER A 73 -7.44 -4.22 0.47
N PRO A 74 -8.00 -4.94 -0.50
CA PRO A 74 -7.83 -6.38 -0.57
C PRO A 74 -6.36 -6.78 -0.56
N ALA A 75 -6.06 -7.99 -0.06
CA ALA A 75 -4.73 -8.57 -0.12
C ALA A 75 -4.51 -9.23 -1.49
N HIS A 76 -3.37 -8.95 -2.11
CA HIS A 76 -3.01 -9.41 -3.45
C HIS A 76 -1.80 -10.34 -3.39
N ASP A 77 -1.96 -11.56 -3.85
CA ASP A 77 -0.85 -12.51 -4.03
C ASP A 77 -0.14 -12.19 -5.36
N VAL A 78 1.11 -11.75 -5.27
CA VAL A 78 1.86 -11.20 -6.40
C VAL A 78 3.12 -12.01 -6.68
N HIS A 79 3.33 -12.35 -7.95
CA HIS A 79 4.63 -12.80 -8.44
C HIS A 79 5.48 -11.57 -8.78
N VAL A 80 6.55 -11.37 -8.01
CA VAL A 80 7.42 -10.19 -8.11
C VAL A 80 8.47 -10.43 -9.19
N LEU A 81 8.40 -9.67 -10.28
CA LEU A 81 9.44 -9.66 -11.31
C LEU A 81 10.56 -8.67 -10.94
N GLU A 82 10.17 -7.49 -10.42
CA GLU A 82 11.10 -6.42 -10.01
C GLU A 82 10.47 -5.61 -8.86
N GLY A 83 11.15 -5.58 -7.71
CA GLY A 83 10.67 -4.88 -6.51
C GLY A 83 10.96 -3.37 -6.47
N VAL A 84 11.86 -2.89 -7.34
CA VAL A 84 12.27 -1.47 -7.36
C VAL A 84 11.10 -0.57 -7.74
N ALA A 85 11.00 0.59 -7.08
CA ALA A 85 9.99 1.64 -7.30
C ALA A 85 8.52 1.20 -7.06
N ALA A 86 8.27 0.03 -6.45
CA ALA A 86 6.90 -0.36 -6.12
C ALA A 86 6.28 0.55 -5.05
N GLY A 87 7.07 0.99 -4.05
CA GLY A 87 6.65 2.00 -3.06
C GLY A 87 6.39 3.37 -3.69
N ASP A 88 7.21 3.78 -4.64
CA ASP A 88 7.02 5.04 -5.38
C ASP A 88 5.74 5.00 -6.22
N ALA A 89 5.47 3.86 -6.86
CA ALA A 89 4.23 3.64 -7.60
C ALA A 89 2.99 3.70 -6.69
N PHE A 90 3.06 3.11 -5.48
CA PHE A 90 2.02 3.22 -4.47
C PHE A 90 1.77 4.69 -4.11
N ASN A 91 2.82 5.43 -3.78
CA ASN A 91 2.73 6.85 -3.42
C ASN A 91 2.18 7.69 -4.56
N ALA A 92 2.63 7.48 -5.79
CA ALA A 92 2.13 8.19 -6.97
C ALA A 92 0.64 7.90 -7.21
N GLY A 93 0.22 6.64 -7.09
CA GLY A 93 -1.18 6.23 -7.19
C GLY A 93 -2.06 6.88 -6.11
N LEU A 94 -1.57 6.91 -4.86
CA LEU A 94 -2.28 7.56 -3.76
C LEU A 94 -2.42 9.06 -3.97
N VAL A 95 -1.34 9.75 -4.33
CA VAL A 95 -1.38 11.20 -4.62
C VAL A 95 -2.34 11.48 -5.76
N HIS A 96 -2.29 10.69 -6.85
CA HIS A 96 -3.25 10.81 -7.95
C HIS A 96 -4.70 10.70 -7.48
N ALA A 97 -5.01 9.70 -6.67
CA ALA A 97 -6.35 9.48 -6.15
C ALA A 97 -6.82 10.64 -5.25
N LEU A 98 -5.94 11.13 -4.37
CA LEU A 98 -6.28 12.22 -3.45
C LEU A 98 -6.52 13.56 -4.16
N ILE A 99 -5.73 13.89 -5.20
CA ILE A 99 -5.93 15.14 -5.97
C ILE A 99 -7.14 15.08 -6.91
N ASN A 100 -7.67 13.89 -7.18
CA ASN A 100 -8.88 13.68 -7.97
C ASN A 100 -10.11 13.36 -7.09
N ASP A 101 -10.03 13.64 -5.80
CA ASP A 101 -11.12 13.51 -4.83
C ASP A 101 -11.75 12.11 -4.77
N PHE A 102 -10.94 11.05 -4.93
CA PHE A 102 -11.42 9.69 -4.73
C PHE A 102 -11.78 9.47 -3.27
N ASP A 103 -12.83 8.70 -3.00
CA ASP A 103 -13.11 8.27 -1.64
C ASP A 103 -11.94 7.43 -1.07
N PRO A 104 -11.76 7.38 0.26
CA PRO A 104 -10.58 6.78 0.85
C PRO A 104 -10.37 5.30 0.51
N GLN A 105 -11.44 4.51 0.39
CA GLN A 105 -11.34 3.10 0.02
C GLN A 105 -10.89 2.94 -1.43
N THR A 106 -11.46 3.71 -2.34
CA THR A 106 -11.04 3.74 -3.75
C THR A 106 -9.59 4.24 -3.88
N ALA A 107 -9.20 5.24 -3.09
CA ALA A 107 -7.84 5.77 -3.11
C ALA A 107 -6.80 4.71 -2.70
N VAL A 108 -7.03 3.96 -1.62
CA VAL A 108 -6.09 2.90 -1.20
C VAL A 108 -6.08 1.72 -2.17
N ASN A 109 -7.22 1.37 -2.78
CA ASN A 109 -7.29 0.33 -3.80
C ASN A 109 -6.53 0.73 -5.08
N TYR A 110 -6.65 1.98 -5.50
CA TYR A 110 -5.92 2.52 -6.64
C TYR A 110 -4.40 2.57 -6.40
N ALA A 111 -4.00 3.00 -5.21
CA ALA A 111 -2.59 3.08 -4.82
C ALA A 111 -1.92 1.71 -4.82
N ILE A 112 -2.54 0.69 -4.24
CA ILE A 112 -1.97 -0.66 -4.23
C ILE A 112 -1.98 -1.28 -5.62
N ALA A 113 -2.98 -1.02 -6.45
CA ALA A 113 -3.01 -1.49 -7.84
C ALA A 113 -1.83 -0.93 -8.66
N ALA A 114 -1.50 0.35 -8.51
CA ALA A 114 -0.34 0.96 -9.14
C ALA A 114 0.97 0.26 -8.72
N SER A 115 1.10 -0.05 -7.43
CA SER A 115 2.26 -0.78 -6.88
C SER A 115 2.37 -2.20 -7.44
N ILE A 116 1.27 -2.95 -7.45
CA ILE A 116 1.22 -4.34 -7.94
C ILE A 116 1.56 -4.42 -9.42
N LEU A 117 1.03 -3.54 -10.24
CA LEU A 117 1.36 -3.47 -11.65
C LEU A 117 2.86 -3.17 -11.85
N LYS A 118 3.44 -2.28 -11.04
CA LYS A 118 4.88 -2.00 -11.08
C LYS A 118 5.73 -3.24 -10.78
N LEU A 119 5.33 -4.09 -9.85
CA LEU A 119 6.04 -5.33 -9.52
C LEU A 119 6.16 -6.30 -10.71
N THR A 120 5.36 -6.14 -11.76
CA THR A 120 5.37 -6.93 -12.99
C THR A 120 6.20 -6.29 -14.13
N ILE A 121 6.87 -5.17 -13.88
CA ILE A 121 7.62 -4.39 -14.88
C ILE A 121 9.08 -4.30 -14.45
N LYS A 122 10.00 -4.61 -15.37
CA LYS A 122 11.44 -4.45 -15.14
C LYS A 122 11.85 -2.98 -15.12
N GLY A 123 12.88 -2.69 -14.32
CA GLY A 123 13.43 -1.35 -14.15
C GLY A 123 12.65 -0.53 -13.12
N ASP A 124 12.97 0.73 -12.99
CA ASP A 124 12.45 1.67 -11.98
C ASP A 124 11.25 2.49 -12.44
N SER A 125 10.98 2.53 -13.74
CA SER A 125 9.88 3.31 -14.30
C SER A 125 8.57 2.53 -14.30
N ASN A 126 7.49 3.19 -13.87
CA ASN A 126 6.14 2.62 -13.97
C ASN A 126 5.55 2.94 -15.34
N LEU A 127 5.40 1.93 -16.20
CA LEU A 127 4.94 2.07 -17.58
C LEU A 127 3.45 1.78 -17.74
N VAL A 128 2.66 1.93 -16.68
CA VAL A 128 1.20 1.72 -16.70
C VAL A 128 0.46 3.04 -16.83
N THR A 129 -0.70 2.99 -17.46
CA THR A 129 -1.62 4.12 -17.58
C THR A 129 -2.59 4.19 -16.41
N ALA A 130 -3.21 5.36 -16.20
CA ALA A 130 -4.24 5.54 -15.19
C ALA A 130 -5.44 4.58 -15.38
N ASP A 131 -5.81 4.30 -16.64
CA ASP A 131 -6.91 3.39 -16.97
C ASP A 131 -6.57 1.93 -16.61
N GLU A 132 -5.32 1.50 -16.83
CA GLU A 132 -4.85 0.16 -16.42
C GLU A 132 -4.86 0.01 -14.90
N ILE A 133 -4.44 1.05 -14.17
CA ILE A 133 -4.48 1.06 -12.71
C ILE A 133 -5.93 1.00 -12.21
N ALA A 134 -6.83 1.81 -12.78
CA ALA A 134 -8.25 1.80 -12.43
C ALA A 134 -8.91 0.44 -12.70
N ALA A 135 -8.59 -0.17 -13.83
CA ALA A 135 -9.08 -1.51 -14.16
C ALA A 135 -8.58 -2.57 -13.16
N ALA A 136 -7.29 -2.52 -12.79
CA ALA A 136 -6.72 -3.44 -11.81
C ALA A 136 -7.30 -3.24 -10.40
N ALA A 137 -7.52 -1.99 -9.98
CA ALA A 137 -8.15 -1.65 -8.70
C ALA A 137 -9.59 -2.19 -8.61
N SER A 138 -10.35 -2.08 -9.70
CA SER A 138 -11.74 -2.57 -9.77
C SER A 138 -11.83 -4.10 -9.84
N ALA A 139 -10.84 -4.76 -10.42
CA ALA A 139 -10.81 -6.22 -10.56
C ALA A 139 -10.53 -6.93 -9.22
N ALA A 140 -9.99 -6.25 -8.24
CA ALA A 140 -9.64 -6.80 -6.93
C ALA A 140 -10.86 -7.30 -6.15
N ASP A 141 -12.06 -6.75 -6.40
CA ASP A 141 -13.31 -7.20 -5.79
C ASP A 141 -13.82 -8.55 -6.37
N GLY A 142 -13.26 -9.04 -7.45
CA GLY A 142 -13.80 -10.20 -8.19
C GLY A 142 -12.79 -11.26 -8.63
N GLY A 143 -11.54 -11.26 -8.18
CA GLY A 143 -10.59 -12.35 -8.47
C GLY A 143 -10.20 -12.46 -9.95
N THR A 144 -10.11 -11.35 -10.67
CA THR A 144 -9.85 -11.35 -12.12
C THR A 144 -8.33 -11.39 -12.39
N ARG A 145 -7.92 -12.36 -13.21
CA ARG A 145 -6.58 -12.40 -13.82
C ARG A 145 -6.38 -11.16 -14.68
N VAL A 146 -5.32 -10.42 -14.45
CA VAL A 146 -4.83 -9.42 -15.41
C VAL A 146 -4.41 -10.19 -16.66
N ALA A 147 -5.25 -10.17 -17.70
CA ALA A 147 -4.91 -10.68 -19.02
C ALA A 147 -4.14 -9.58 -19.76
N ARG A 148 -2.91 -9.89 -20.17
CA ARG A 148 -2.17 -9.15 -21.19
C ARG A 148 -2.36 -9.82 -22.52
#